data_0b540d0526cf94dce5112055fb311338
#
_entry.id   0b540d0526cf94dce5112055fb311338
#
_cell.length_a   1.000
_cell.length_b   1.000
_cell.length_c   1.000
_cell.angle_alpha   90.00
_cell.angle_beta   90.00
_cell.angle_gamma   90.00
#
_symmetry.space_group_name_H-M   'P 1'
#
loop_
_entity.id
_entity.type
_entity.pdbx_description
1 polymer ?
#
loop_
_entity_poly.entity_id
_entity_poly.type
_entity_poly.pdbx_seq_one_letter_code
_entity_poly.pdbx_strand_id
1 'polypeptide(L)'
;MIKSPFRTLGIGLFLLISLIFTACNSSDQNGENSSDYIPDSPEAAEELPDAPDFTLESYSGDLFTLSDHDGKVIVINIWATWCPPCREEIPDFMEIQEEMKDDGVLFVGVATDQEGWEVVRPFTEEFQINYPIIVDNGTVANLYGPIRGIPMSFIVNKEGKVEHYIPGMIRKADLKPILTTLVNR
;
A
#
# COMPACT_ATOMS: atom_id res chain seq x y z
N MET A 1 32.81 -3.74 56.01
CA MET A 1 33.45 -2.71 56.88
C MET A 1 33.32 -1.43 56.09
N ILE A 2 32.63 -0.45 56.41
CA ILE A 2 32.32 0.44 57.47
C ILE A 2 31.37 1.51 56.88
N LYS A 3 30.16 1.53 57.29
CA LYS A 3 29.43 2.57 58.05
C LYS A 3 29.20 3.91 57.36
N SER A 4 27.91 4.20 57.20
CA SER A 4 27.32 5.54 57.19
C SER A 4 27.63 6.26 58.52
N PRO A 5 27.40 7.59 58.68
CA PRO A 5 26.04 8.02 59.04
C PRO A 5 25.66 9.48 58.68
N PHE A 6 24.35 9.71 58.58
CA PHE A 6 23.50 10.63 59.37
C PHE A 6 23.59 12.16 59.26
N ARG A 7 22.35 12.70 59.13
CA ARG A 7 21.74 13.90 59.82
C ARG A 7 22.00 15.25 59.13
N THR A 8 21.09 16.13 59.02
CA THR A 8 19.92 16.62 59.79
C THR A 8 19.14 17.60 58.91
N LEU A 9 17.88 17.55 58.86
CA LEU A 9 16.87 18.33 59.55
C LEU A 9 17.05 19.89 59.47
N GLY A 10 16.18 20.52 58.73
CA GLY A 10 15.99 21.99 58.72
C GLY A 10 14.51 22.30 58.45
N ILE A 11 13.82 22.54 59.51
CA ILE A 11 12.45 22.99 59.67
C ILE A 11 12.40 24.52 59.49
N GLY A 12 11.35 25.02 58.90
CA GLY A 12 10.97 26.42 59.00
C GLY A 12 10.43 26.97 57.69
N LEU A 13 9.35 27.46 57.61
CA LEU A 13 8.38 28.24 58.34
C LEU A 13 7.47 28.94 57.31
N PHE A 14 6.19 28.70 57.45
CA PHE A 14 5.05 29.57 57.14
C PHE A 14 5.31 30.91 56.41
N LEU A 15 4.50 31.13 55.35
CA LEU A 15 3.65 32.32 55.35
C LEU A 15 2.50 32.14 54.30
N LEU A 16 1.32 32.21 54.86
CA LEU A 16 0.02 32.42 54.25
C LEU A 16 -0.10 33.84 53.67
N ILE A 17 -0.61 33.97 52.48
CA ILE A 17 -1.43 35.13 52.04
C ILE A 17 -2.25 34.55 50.87
N SER A 18 -3.48 34.19 51.04
CA SER A 18 -4.73 35.01 51.09
C SER A 18 -5.23 35.42 49.70
N LEU A 19 -6.22 34.69 49.23
CA LEU A 19 -7.47 35.10 48.56
C LEU A 19 -7.42 36.35 47.66
N ILE A 20 -7.75 36.11 46.38
CA ILE A 20 -8.83 36.87 45.76
C ILE A 20 -9.66 35.93 44.89
N PHE A 21 -10.90 35.75 45.27
CA PHE A 21 -12.02 35.25 44.50
C PHE A 21 -12.31 36.21 43.35
N THR A 22 -12.44 35.66 42.14
CA THR A 22 -13.42 36.22 41.24
C THR A 22 -14.14 35.05 40.53
N ALA A 23 -15.33 34.85 40.96
CA ALA A 23 -16.32 34.00 40.33
C ALA A 23 -16.91 34.73 39.11
N CYS A 24 -17.04 34.02 38.02
CA CYS A 24 -18.11 34.13 37.02
C CYS A 24 -18.16 32.75 36.37
N ASN A 25 -19.00 31.93 36.77
CA ASN A 25 -20.39 31.63 36.45
C ASN A 25 -20.69 31.76 34.94
N SER A 26 -20.79 30.65 34.30
CA SER A 26 -21.93 30.32 33.43
C SER A 26 -21.86 28.87 33.02
N SER A 27 -22.71 28.10 33.62
CA SER A 27 -23.22 26.85 33.07
C SER A 27 -23.94 27.15 31.77
N ASP A 28 -23.50 26.48 30.70
CA ASP A 28 -24.42 26.08 29.64
C ASP A 28 -24.02 24.69 29.19
N GLN A 29 -24.80 23.74 29.70
CA GLN A 29 -24.94 22.43 29.11
C GLN A 29 -25.87 22.62 27.91
N ASN A 30 -25.34 22.55 26.70
CA ASN A 30 -26.11 22.20 25.54
C ASN A 30 -25.39 21.07 24.84
N GLY A 31 -25.98 19.89 25.00
CA GLY A 31 -25.75 18.78 24.11
C GLY A 31 -26.17 19.20 22.70
N GLU A 32 -25.23 19.36 21.83
CA GLU A 32 -25.45 19.44 20.37
C GLU A 32 -24.78 18.24 19.73
N ASN A 33 -25.63 17.31 19.52
CA ASN A 33 -25.92 16.55 18.32
C ASN A 33 -24.87 16.73 17.20
N SER A 34 -23.87 15.84 17.19
CA SER A 34 -22.89 15.73 16.11
C SER A 34 -23.52 15.03 14.91
N SER A 35 -24.42 15.69 14.20
CA SER A 35 -25.03 15.17 12.97
C SER A 35 -25.16 16.18 11.85
N ASP A 36 -24.41 17.29 11.85
CA ASP A 36 -24.46 18.25 10.74
C ASP A 36 -23.05 18.79 10.39
N TYR A 37 -22.06 17.92 10.24
CA TYR A 37 -20.90 18.27 9.44
C TYR A 37 -21.17 17.87 7.99
N ILE A 38 -21.90 18.73 7.29
CA ILE A 38 -21.90 18.76 5.83
C ILE A 38 -20.73 19.71 5.49
N PRO A 39 -19.62 19.21 4.92
CA PRO A 39 -18.60 20.09 4.37
C PRO A 39 -19.22 20.80 3.16
N ASP A 40 -19.53 22.08 3.31
CA ASP A 40 -20.03 22.97 2.25
C ASP A 40 -18.85 23.47 1.38
N SER A 41 -18.05 22.55 0.90
CA SER A 41 -17.06 22.74 -0.16
C SER A 41 -16.99 21.44 -0.95
N PRO A 42 -17.03 21.46 -2.27
CA PRO A 42 -16.54 20.34 -3.03
C PRO A 42 -15.04 20.26 -2.72
N GLU A 43 -14.71 19.39 -1.75
CA GLU A 43 -13.35 19.02 -1.45
C GLU A 43 -12.73 18.61 -2.79
N ALA A 44 -11.68 19.31 -3.18
CA ALA A 44 -10.97 19.03 -4.41
C ALA A 44 -10.74 17.52 -4.44
N ALA A 45 -11.22 16.84 -5.47
CA ALA A 45 -11.05 15.40 -5.62
C ALA A 45 -9.57 15.12 -5.36
N GLU A 46 -9.28 14.37 -4.30
CA GLU A 46 -7.91 14.06 -3.90
C GLU A 46 -7.23 13.42 -5.11
N GLU A 47 -6.22 14.12 -5.65
CA GLU A 47 -5.56 13.68 -6.87
C GLU A 47 -4.89 12.33 -6.58
N LEU A 48 -5.19 11.31 -7.41
CA LEU A 48 -4.59 9.99 -7.26
C LEU A 48 -3.06 10.10 -7.33
N PRO A 49 -2.34 9.35 -6.48
CA PRO A 49 -0.88 9.39 -6.47
C PRO A 49 -0.29 8.82 -7.76
N ASP A 50 0.81 9.39 -8.23
CA ASP A 50 1.58 8.83 -9.32
C ASP A 50 2.10 7.44 -8.94
N ALA A 51 2.07 6.50 -9.89
CA ALA A 51 2.71 5.22 -9.73
C ALA A 51 4.24 5.42 -9.80
N PRO A 52 4.98 5.08 -8.73
CA PRO A 52 6.43 5.23 -8.75
C PRO A 52 7.06 4.41 -9.88
N ASP A 53 7.84 5.05 -10.73
CA ASP A 53 8.51 4.37 -11.85
C ASP A 53 9.66 3.49 -11.37
N PHE A 54 9.86 2.38 -12.06
CA PHE A 54 10.98 1.47 -11.81
C PHE A 54 11.42 0.78 -13.10
N THR A 55 12.70 0.38 -13.13
CA THR A 55 13.28 -0.42 -14.21
C THR A 55 14.01 -1.62 -13.63
N LEU A 56 13.59 -2.83 -13.99
CA LEU A 56 14.19 -4.10 -13.55
C LEU A 56 14.25 -5.09 -14.71
N GLU A 57 15.20 -6.04 -14.64
CA GLU A 57 15.30 -7.13 -15.61
C GLU A 57 14.09 -8.06 -15.49
N SER A 58 13.48 -8.36 -16.63
CA SER A 58 12.36 -9.31 -16.72
C SER A 58 12.85 -10.74 -16.99
N TYR A 59 11.91 -11.69 -16.88
CA TYR A 59 12.17 -13.10 -17.20
C TYR A 59 12.72 -13.32 -18.62
N SER A 60 12.33 -12.48 -19.61
CA SER A 60 12.85 -12.55 -20.99
C SER A 60 14.32 -12.11 -21.11
N GLY A 61 14.87 -11.46 -20.09
CA GLY A 61 16.21 -10.85 -20.12
C GLY A 61 16.22 -9.39 -20.57
N ASP A 62 15.08 -8.86 -20.97
CA ASP A 62 14.92 -7.44 -21.32
C ASP A 62 14.65 -6.61 -20.07
N LEU A 63 14.91 -5.31 -20.13
CA LEU A 63 14.50 -4.40 -19.09
C LEU A 63 12.99 -4.11 -19.18
N PHE A 64 12.30 -4.22 -18.07
CA PHE A 64 10.94 -3.75 -17.89
C PHE A 64 10.97 -2.40 -17.18
N THR A 65 10.49 -1.36 -17.83
CA THR A 65 10.30 -0.03 -17.25
C THR A 65 8.81 0.26 -17.18
N LEU A 66 8.29 0.63 -16.02
CA LEU A 66 6.84 0.86 -15.86
C LEU A 66 6.32 1.94 -16.80
N SER A 67 7.03 3.06 -16.90
CA SER A 67 6.66 4.21 -17.75
C SER A 67 6.68 3.93 -19.25
N ASP A 68 7.36 2.87 -19.72
CA ASP A 68 7.31 2.44 -21.13
C ASP A 68 5.92 1.90 -21.51
N HIS A 69 5.04 1.71 -20.54
CA HIS A 69 3.71 1.15 -20.72
C HIS A 69 2.58 2.17 -20.46
N ASP A 70 2.90 3.47 -20.47
CA ASP A 70 1.92 4.53 -20.34
C ASP A 70 0.75 4.37 -21.33
N GLY A 71 -0.45 4.73 -20.89
CA GLY A 71 -1.68 4.53 -21.67
C GLY A 71 -2.32 3.16 -21.49
N LYS A 72 -1.69 2.24 -20.77
CA LYS A 72 -2.27 0.94 -20.37
C LYS A 72 -2.79 0.98 -18.94
N VAL A 73 -3.74 0.08 -18.65
CA VAL A 73 -4.09 -0.27 -17.28
C VAL A 73 -3.15 -1.37 -16.82
N ILE A 74 -2.35 -1.09 -15.80
CA ILE A 74 -1.30 -2.01 -15.35
C ILE A 74 -1.65 -2.60 -13.98
N VAL A 75 -1.55 -3.92 -13.85
CA VAL A 75 -1.67 -4.62 -12.57
C VAL A 75 -0.27 -5.03 -12.11
N ILE A 76 0.24 -4.35 -11.10
CA ILE A 76 1.52 -4.68 -10.45
C ILE A 76 1.19 -5.63 -9.29
N ASN A 77 1.51 -6.91 -9.42
CA ASN A 77 1.27 -7.92 -8.39
C ASN A 77 2.56 -8.32 -7.68
N ILE A 78 2.61 -8.12 -6.39
CA ILE A 78 3.75 -8.50 -5.53
C ILE A 78 3.47 -9.87 -4.93
N TRP A 79 4.36 -10.84 -5.20
CA TRP A 79 4.14 -12.24 -4.92
C TRP A 79 5.44 -13.00 -4.59
N ALA A 80 5.34 -14.30 -4.30
CA ALA A 80 6.49 -15.20 -4.21
C ALA A 80 6.10 -16.64 -4.58
N THR A 81 7.07 -17.44 -5.00
CA THR A 81 6.86 -18.84 -5.43
C THR A 81 6.35 -19.74 -4.30
N TRP A 82 6.77 -19.46 -3.07
CA TRP A 82 6.39 -20.19 -1.86
C TRP A 82 5.05 -19.74 -1.23
N CYS A 83 4.40 -18.70 -1.77
CA CYS A 83 3.18 -18.11 -1.23
C CYS A 83 1.93 -18.85 -1.78
N PRO A 84 1.18 -19.66 -0.98
CA PRO A 84 0.06 -20.42 -1.50
C PRO A 84 -1.05 -19.56 -2.13
N PRO A 85 -1.57 -18.48 -1.48
CA PRO A 85 -2.60 -17.65 -2.11
C PRO A 85 -2.13 -16.92 -3.36
N CYS A 86 -0.82 -16.59 -3.47
CA CYS A 86 -0.27 -16.03 -4.70
C CYS A 86 -0.36 -17.03 -5.87
N ARG A 87 -0.05 -18.30 -5.60
CA ARG A 87 -0.12 -19.36 -6.62
C ARG A 87 -1.56 -19.64 -7.07
N GLU A 88 -2.53 -19.40 -6.20
CA GLU A 88 -3.94 -19.60 -6.53
C GLU A 88 -4.52 -18.49 -7.42
N GLU A 89 -4.00 -17.26 -7.37
CA GLU A 89 -4.47 -16.15 -8.22
C GLU A 89 -3.82 -16.10 -9.61
N ILE A 90 -2.60 -16.67 -9.77
CA ILE A 90 -1.84 -16.64 -11.04
C ILE A 90 -2.67 -17.13 -12.23
N PRO A 91 -3.40 -18.27 -12.17
CA PRO A 91 -4.24 -18.71 -13.30
C PRO A 91 -5.32 -17.69 -13.69
N ASP A 92 -5.95 -17.04 -12.69
CA ASP A 92 -6.95 -15.99 -12.92
C ASP A 92 -6.33 -14.79 -13.65
N PHE A 93 -5.11 -14.41 -13.27
CA PHE A 93 -4.38 -13.31 -13.92
C PHE A 93 -3.96 -13.63 -15.34
N MET A 94 -3.50 -14.87 -15.58
CA MET A 94 -3.16 -15.34 -16.92
C MET A 94 -4.37 -15.31 -17.85
N GLU A 95 -5.53 -15.74 -17.36
CA GLU A 95 -6.78 -15.67 -18.13
C GLU A 95 -7.18 -14.22 -18.46
N ILE A 96 -7.12 -13.30 -17.47
CA ILE A 96 -7.44 -11.89 -17.70
C ILE A 96 -6.43 -11.27 -18.67
N GLN A 97 -5.12 -11.54 -18.50
CA GLN A 97 -4.09 -11.06 -19.42
C GLN A 97 -4.39 -11.47 -20.86
N GLU A 98 -4.73 -12.73 -21.10
CA GLU A 98 -5.06 -13.21 -22.45
C GLU A 98 -6.33 -12.57 -23.00
N GLU A 99 -7.35 -12.38 -22.15
CA GLU A 99 -8.65 -11.82 -22.56
C GLU A 99 -8.61 -10.30 -22.80
N MET A 100 -7.71 -9.55 -22.12
CA MET A 100 -7.74 -8.09 -22.08
C MET A 100 -6.44 -7.41 -22.57
N LYS A 101 -5.45 -8.17 -23.01
CA LYS A 101 -4.18 -7.60 -23.53
C LYS A 101 -4.40 -6.63 -24.70
N ASP A 102 -5.33 -6.95 -25.58
CA ASP A 102 -5.67 -6.11 -26.75
C ASP A 102 -6.52 -4.91 -26.38
N ASP A 103 -7.18 -4.94 -25.20
CA ASP A 103 -7.90 -3.81 -24.61
C ASP A 103 -6.98 -2.86 -23.82
N GLY A 104 -5.67 -3.18 -23.77
CA GLY A 104 -4.67 -2.35 -23.10
C GLY A 104 -4.46 -2.67 -21.62
N VAL A 105 -4.78 -3.89 -21.16
CA VAL A 105 -4.42 -4.37 -19.83
C VAL A 105 -3.06 -5.07 -19.88
N LEU A 106 -2.22 -4.79 -18.88
CA LEU A 106 -0.92 -5.44 -18.70
C LEU A 106 -0.76 -5.86 -17.25
N PHE A 107 -0.43 -7.13 -17.02
CA PHE A 107 0.04 -7.61 -15.73
C PHE A 107 1.56 -7.58 -15.67
N VAL A 108 2.11 -7.31 -14.49
CA VAL A 108 3.52 -7.52 -14.16
C VAL A 108 3.62 -8.17 -12.79
N GLY A 109 4.24 -9.33 -12.71
CA GLY A 109 4.49 -10.05 -11.47
C GLY A 109 5.84 -9.67 -10.88
N VAL A 110 5.85 -9.11 -9.69
CA VAL A 110 7.04 -8.71 -8.95
C VAL A 110 7.32 -9.75 -7.89
N ALA A 111 8.26 -10.66 -8.16
CA ALA A 111 8.64 -11.72 -7.25
C ALA A 111 9.56 -11.20 -6.15
N THR A 112 9.28 -11.59 -4.89
CA THR A 112 10.05 -11.19 -3.71
C THR A 112 10.84 -12.34 -3.09
N ASP A 113 11.07 -13.40 -3.86
CA ASP A 113 11.87 -14.54 -3.45
C ASP A 113 13.33 -14.13 -3.22
N GLN A 114 13.88 -14.50 -2.06
CA GLN A 114 15.28 -14.15 -1.69
C GLN A 114 16.28 -14.86 -2.60
N GLU A 115 15.96 -16.06 -3.07
CA GLU A 115 16.75 -16.84 -4.02
C GLU A 115 16.67 -16.28 -5.46
N GLY A 116 15.78 -15.32 -5.68
CA GLY A 116 15.66 -14.60 -6.93
C GLY A 116 15.37 -15.51 -8.12
N TRP A 117 16.07 -15.28 -9.21
CA TRP A 117 15.87 -16.03 -10.48
C TRP A 117 16.10 -17.54 -10.37
N GLU A 118 16.83 -18.03 -9.35
CA GLU A 118 17.07 -19.45 -9.15
C GLU A 118 15.75 -20.23 -8.95
N VAL A 119 14.80 -19.65 -8.22
CA VAL A 119 13.50 -20.28 -7.96
C VAL A 119 12.38 -19.70 -8.82
N VAL A 120 12.45 -18.42 -9.19
CA VAL A 120 11.40 -17.75 -9.95
C VAL A 120 11.37 -18.22 -11.42
N ARG A 121 12.53 -18.44 -12.04
CA ARG A 121 12.61 -18.89 -13.44
C ARG A 121 11.95 -20.24 -13.65
N PRO A 122 12.33 -21.34 -12.94
CA PRO A 122 11.68 -22.64 -13.12
C PRO A 122 10.19 -22.61 -12.77
N PHE A 123 9.78 -21.79 -11.79
CA PHE A 123 8.36 -21.62 -11.47
C PHE A 123 7.59 -20.98 -12.65
N THR A 124 8.14 -19.90 -13.23
CA THR A 124 7.52 -19.20 -14.37
C THR A 124 7.37 -20.14 -15.58
N GLU A 125 8.37 -21.00 -15.82
CA GLU A 125 8.34 -22.01 -16.87
C GLU A 125 7.29 -23.11 -16.62
N GLU A 126 7.25 -23.63 -15.38
CA GLU A 126 6.30 -24.68 -14.99
C GLU A 126 4.85 -24.22 -15.11
N PHE A 127 4.55 -23.00 -14.64
CA PHE A 127 3.21 -22.41 -14.68
C PHE A 127 2.87 -21.78 -16.04
N GLN A 128 3.85 -21.65 -16.94
CA GLN A 128 3.68 -21.01 -18.26
C GLN A 128 3.08 -19.60 -18.17
N ILE A 129 3.58 -18.78 -17.21
CA ILE A 129 3.04 -17.45 -16.96
C ILE A 129 3.20 -16.60 -18.23
N ASN A 130 2.10 -15.98 -18.68
CA ASN A 130 1.98 -15.28 -19.97
C ASN A 130 2.10 -13.74 -19.86
N TYR A 131 2.61 -13.24 -18.75
CA TYR A 131 2.86 -11.82 -18.52
C TYR A 131 4.26 -11.60 -17.94
N PRO A 132 4.81 -10.37 -18.03
CA PRO A 132 6.13 -10.05 -17.50
C PRO A 132 6.29 -10.43 -16.02
N ILE A 133 7.38 -11.16 -15.74
CA ILE A 133 7.83 -11.45 -14.38
C ILE A 133 9.17 -10.75 -14.18
N ILE A 134 9.30 -10.06 -13.05
CA ILE A 134 10.54 -9.45 -12.58
C ILE A 134 10.85 -9.95 -11.17
N VAL A 135 12.13 -9.92 -10.79
CA VAL A 135 12.55 -10.20 -9.41
C VAL A 135 12.91 -8.89 -8.75
N ASP A 136 12.25 -8.60 -7.62
CA ASP A 136 12.53 -7.38 -6.87
C ASP A 136 13.88 -7.48 -6.15
N ASN A 137 14.68 -6.46 -6.32
CA ASN A 137 15.94 -6.27 -5.59
C ASN A 137 15.79 -5.30 -4.39
N GLY A 138 14.55 -5.07 -3.96
CA GLY A 138 14.17 -4.09 -2.94
C GLY A 138 13.69 -2.75 -3.53
N THR A 139 13.81 -2.52 -4.82
CA THR A 139 13.39 -1.29 -5.47
C THR A 139 11.88 -1.09 -5.39
N VAL A 140 11.09 -2.06 -5.86
CA VAL A 140 9.63 -1.97 -5.88
C VAL A 140 9.07 -1.98 -4.45
N ALA A 141 9.59 -2.85 -3.58
CA ALA A 141 9.19 -2.89 -2.18
C ALA A 141 9.42 -1.56 -1.45
N ASN A 142 10.49 -0.82 -1.76
CA ASN A 142 10.76 0.50 -1.18
C ASN A 142 9.86 1.60 -1.77
N LEU A 143 9.57 1.54 -3.07
CA LEU A 143 8.76 2.55 -3.77
C LEU A 143 7.27 2.41 -3.44
N TYR A 144 6.75 1.17 -3.44
CA TYR A 144 5.33 0.86 -3.23
C TYR A 144 5.00 0.44 -1.79
N GLY A 145 6.02 0.34 -0.92
CA GLY A 145 5.90 -0.15 0.44
C GLY A 145 5.07 0.68 1.40
N PRO A 146 4.97 0.23 2.68
CA PRO A 146 5.55 -1.00 3.23
C PRO A 146 4.74 -2.25 2.83
N ILE A 147 5.38 -3.22 2.22
CA ILE A 147 4.78 -4.50 1.87
C ILE A 147 4.65 -5.35 3.14
N ARG A 148 3.46 -5.37 3.73
CA ARG A 148 3.19 -6.05 5.01
C ARG A 148 2.77 -7.52 4.86
N GLY A 149 2.52 -7.95 3.64
CA GLY A 149 2.11 -9.31 3.30
C GLY A 149 1.91 -9.46 1.81
N ILE A 150 1.93 -10.69 1.33
CA ILE A 150 1.70 -11.06 -0.06
C ILE A 150 0.58 -12.10 -0.14
N PRO A 151 -0.18 -12.15 -1.26
CA PRO A 151 -0.05 -11.27 -2.43
C PRO A 151 -0.55 -9.85 -2.16
N MET A 152 -0.12 -8.91 -3.00
CA MET A 152 -0.55 -7.52 -2.96
C MET A 152 -0.56 -6.97 -4.38
N SER A 153 -1.66 -6.32 -4.78
CA SER A 153 -1.77 -5.76 -6.11
C SER A 153 -2.02 -4.26 -6.09
N PHE A 154 -1.35 -3.55 -6.99
CA PHE A 154 -1.60 -2.16 -7.30
C PHE A 154 -2.14 -2.09 -8.72
N ILE A 155 -3.22 -1.33 -8.93
CA ILE A 155 -3.76 -1.10 -10.25
C ILE A 155 -3.47 0.34 -10.65
N VAL A 156 -2.69 0.49 -11.71
CA VAL A 156 -2.30 1.77 -12.30
C VAL A 156 -3.21 2.03 -13.49
N ASN A 157 -3.79 3.22 -13.55
CA ASN A 157 -4.65 3.62 -14.66
C ASN A 157 -3.83 4.14 -15.86
N LYS A 158 -4.51 4.51 -16.96
CA LYS A 158 -3.86 4.96 -18.21
C LYS A 158 -3.05 6.24 -18.06
N GLU A 159 -3.34 7.04 -17.03
CA GLU A 159 -2.65 8.28 -16.71
C GLU A 159 -1.42 8.05 -15.80
N GLY A 160 -1.06 6.79 -15.51
CA GLY A 160 0.07 6.44 -14.65
C GLY A 160 -0.22 6.67 -13.16
N LYS A 161 -1.49 6.71 -12.74
CA LYS A 161 -1.87 6.91 -11.34
C LYS A 161 -2.26 5.60 -10.68
N VAL A 162 -1.90 5.40 -9.41
CA VAL A 162 -2.36 4.27 -8.61
C VAL A 162 -3.81 4.49 -8.22
N GLU A 163 -4.73 3.74 -8.80
CA GLU A 163 -6.16 3.86 -8.56
C GLU A 163 -6.68 2.88 -7.51
N HIS A 164 -6.08 1.69 -7.44
CA HIS A 164 -6.45 0.69 -6.45
C HIS A 164 -5.22 0.06 -5.78
N TYR A 165 -5.37 -0.19 -4.49
CA TYR A 165 -4.47 -0.98 -3.67
C TYR A 165 -5.27 -2.16 -3.09
N ILE A 166 -4.84 -3.38 -3.40
CA ILE A 166 -5.56 -4.59 -3.05
C ILE A 166 -4.63 -5.50 -2.23
N PRO A 167 -4.75 -5.50 -0.90
CA PRO A 167 -4.04 -6.42 -0.05
C PRO A 167 -4.69 -7.80 -0.06
N GLY A 168 -3.88 -8.85 -0.19
CA GLY A 168 -4.33 -10.23 -0.26
C GLY A 168 -4.76 -10.66 -1.66
N MET A 169 -5.16 -11.93 -1.75
CA MET A 169 -5.56 -12.57 -3.00
C MET A 169 -6.84 -11.94 -3.57
N ILE A 170 -6.85 -11.72 -4.89
CA ILE A 170 -8.04 -11.29 -5.63
C ILE A 170 -8.36 -12.28 -6.73
N ARG A 171 -9.65 -12.60 -6.90
CA ARG A 171 -10.12 -13.53 -7.94
C ARG A 171 -10.51 -12.77 -9.21
N LYS A 172 -10.47 -13.47 -10.35
CA LYS A 172 -10.90 -12.95 -11.66
C LYS A 172 -12.28 -12.29 -11.61
N ALA A 173 -13.22 -12.89 -10.88
CA ALA A 173 -14.59 -12.38 -10.77
C ALA A 173 -14.67 -10.96 -10.21
N ASP A 174 -13.75 -10.60 -9.31
CA ASP A 174 -13.69 -9.30 -8.65
C ASP A 174 -12.76 -8.33 -9.39
N LEU A 175 -11.64 -8.82 -9.92
CA LEU A 175 -10.63 -7.98 -10.58
C LEU A 175 -11.08 -7.52 -11.98
N LYS A 176 -11.63 -8.42 -12.81
CA LYS A 176 -11.98 -8.13 -14.20
C LYS A 176 -12.97 -6.96 -14.36
N PRO A 177 -14.04 -6.82 -13.54
CA PRO A 177 -14.93 -5.65 -13.62
C PRO A 177 -14.21 -4.32 -13.35
N ILE A 178 -13.25 -4.29 -12.42
CA ILE A 178 -12.42 -3.11 -12.13
C ILE A 178 -11.64 -2.72 -13.37
N LEU A 179 -10.88 -3.68 -13.95
CA LEU A 179 -10.08 -3.44 -15.15
C LEU A 179 -10.93 -3.01 -16.34
N THR A 180 -12.10 -3.64 -16.53
CA THR A 180 -13.04 -3.26 -17.58
C THR A 180 -13.51 -1.81 -17.45
N THR A 181 -13.72 -1.34 -16.22
CA THR A 181 -14.09 0.05 -15.97
C THR A 181 -12.96 1.00 -16.34
N LEU A 182 -11.72 0.65 -16.00
CA LEU A 182 -10.55 1.49 -16.25
C LEU A 182 -10.16 1.58 -17.73
N VAL A 183 -10.25 0.47 -18.48
CA VAL A 183 -9.97 0.50 -19.92
C VAL A 183 -10.99 1.27 -20.73
N ASN A 184 -12.21 1.45 -20.23
CA ASN A 184 -13.29 2.19 -20.90
C ASN A 184 -13.35 3.70 -20.54
N ARG A 185 -12.46 4.18 -19.69
CA ARG A 185 -12.24 5.60 -19.39
C ARG A 185 -11.15 6.14 -20.30
#